data_05ff90037252025a6c818aa77435c034
#
_entry.id   05ff90037252025a6c818aa77435c034
#
_cell.length_a   1.000
_cell.length_b   1.000
_cell.length_c   1.000
_cell.angle_alpha   90.00
_cell.angle_beta   90.00
_cell.angle_gamma   90.00
#
_symmetry.space_group_name_H-M   'P 1'
#
loop_
_entity.id
_entity.type
_entity.pdbx_description
1 polymer ?
#
loop_
_entity_poly.entity_id
_entity_poly.type
_entity_poly.pdbx_seq_one_letter_code
_entity_poly.pdbx_strand_id
1 'polypeptide(L)'
;MAGKILLVAEAVTLAHVVRLVTLGDMLVKRGWQVVLATDPRYSAMVGPQAFEVVDLQTMPGAVFQKALAHGAPIFDFPTLDRYVADELALYQRIQPQCVVSDFRISLAVSARVAKIPYVNVTNAYWNPLAKIRRIVPEFEWVQRVGVGVAQIAFSAFQRIGYFQHVIPVNRIRRKHGLESIGLDFRAALMDGDITCFSDFPEVIPTAPLPASQSFIGPLLWSPPVTPPTWWPELLDRHGKPPLVYVSLGSSGPAGMLQTVLDGLAGLPVEVVASAAGKSEALNLPHNARVADMLPGDQACAAAAMVVCNGGSPGTYQAMVLGKPVIGIATNMDQFLNMAAVEDAGCGRLLRSRSVTAEAIRRVAGEMLHHPGLRAKTQALAKIAAAAEAGDPLATMTRFFSKT
;
A
#
# COMPACT_ATOMS: atom_id res chain seq x y z
N MET A 1 21.54 20.76 15.88
CA MET A 1 21.47 19.36 15.41
C MET A 1 20.01 19.11 14.99
N ALA A 2 19.78 18.45 13.87
CA ALA A 2 18.41 18.06 13.51
C ALA A 2 17.86 17.14 14.58
N GLY A 3 16.60 17.32 14.96
CA GLY A 3 15.94 16.54 16.01
C GLY A 3 15.74 15.07 15.58
N LYS A 4 15.37 14.24 16.53
CA LYS A 4 15.16 12.81 16.32
C LYS A 4 13.70 12.56 15.93
N ILE A 5 13.49 11.90 14.78
CA ILE A 5 12.18 11.49 14.27
C ILE A 5 11.98 10.01 14.52
N LEU A 6 10.89 9.64 15.19
CA LEU A 6 10.50 8.26 15.38
C LEU A 6 9.43 7.87 14.36
N LEU A 7 9.76 6.92 13.49
CA LEU A 7 8.84 6.29 12.55
C LEU A 7 8.25 5.03 13.17
N VAL A 8 6.95 4.81 13.10
CA VAL A 8 6.28 3.65 13.69
C VAL A 8 5.38 2.97 12.65
N ALA A 9 5.79 1.79 12.19
CA ALA A 9 5.06 1.02 11.19
C ALA A 9 4.25 -0.11 11.83
N GLU A 10 2.95 -0.19 11.50
CA GLU A 10 2.15 -1.38 11.80
C GLU A 10 2.47 -2.49 10.79
N ALA A 11 3.21 -3.52 11.21
CA ALA A 11 3.73 -4.56 10.33
C ALA A 11 2.69 -5.65 9.96
N VAL A 12 1.43 -5.28 9.76
CA VAL A 12 0.39 -6.22 9.27
C VAL A 12 0.62 -6.63 7.83
N THR A 13 1.26 -5.76 7.04
CA THR A 13 1.78 -6.06 5.70
C THR A 13 3.15 -5.42 5.51
N LEU A 14 3.94 -5.97 4.58
CA LEU A 14 5.25 -5.41 4.19
C LEU A 14 5.13 -3.94 3.73
N ALA A 15 4.02 -3.58 3.07
CA ALA A 15 3.79 -2.26 2.50
C ALA A 15 3.94 -1.12 3.51
N HIS A 16 3.40 -1.27 4.73
CA HIS A 16 3.48 -0.25 5.77
C HIS A 16 4.91 -0.06 6.29
N VAL A 17 5.68 -1.15 6.36
CA VAL A 17 7.08 -1.10 6.82
C VAL A 17 7.95 -0.42 5.78
N VAL A 18 7.90 -0.87 4.52
CA VAL A 18 8.80 -0.35 3.46
C VAL A 18 8.48 1.09 3.08
N ARG A 19 7.25 1.55 3.24
CA ARG A 19 6.90 2.95 3.06
C ARG A 19 7.64 3.84 4.07
N LEU A 20 7.68 3.46 5.34
CA LEU A 20 8.42 4.21 6.35
C LEU A 20 9.92 4.02 6.25
N VAL A 21 10.41 2.89 5.74
CA VAL A 21 11.84 2.72 5.38
C VAL A 21 12.23 3.73 4.31
N THR A 22 11.48 3.82 3.22
CA THR A 22 11.74 4.82 2.16
C THR A 22 11.69 6.25 2.70
N LEU A 23 10.70 6.56 3.54
CA LEU A 23 10.62 7.87 4.19
C LEU A 23 11.82 8.13 5.10
N GLY A 24 12.26 7.12 5.87
CA GLY A 24 13.44 7.21 6.73
C GLY A 24 14.70 7.54 5.96
N ASP A 25 14.95 6.86 4.84
CA ASP A 25 16.08 7.15 3.95
C ASP A 25 16.03 8.58 3.40
N MET A 26 14.85 9.05 3.01
CA MET A 26 14.67 10.42 2.52
C MET A 26 14.92 11.46 3.63
N LEU A 27 14.56 11.16 4.87
CA LEU A 27 14.80 12.04 6.02
C LEU A 27 16.28 12.05 6.43
N VAL A 28 16.95 10.89 6.46
CA VAL A 28 18.40 10.80 6.74
C VAL A 28 19.21 11.60 5.72
N LYS A 29 18.87 11.51 4.43
CA LYS A 29 19.50 12.32 3.37
C LYS A 29 19.33 13.83 3.57
N ARG A 30 18.32 14.24 4.35
CA ARG A 30 18.07 15.65 4.74
C ARG A 30 18.68 16.02 6.10
N GLY A 31 19.47 15.11 6.69
CA GLY A 31 20.19 15.35 7.95
C GLY A 31 19.38 15.09 9.23
N TRP A 32 18.18 14.50 9.15
CA TRP A 32 17.42 14.12 10.34
C TRP A 32 17.95 12.84 10.98
N GLN A 33 17.92 12.76 12.30
CA GLN A 33 18.12 11.49 13.00
C GLN A 33 16.82 10.69 12.97
N VAL A 34 16.89 9.45 12.49
CA VAL A 34 15.70 8.60 12.31
C VAL A 34 15.84 7.35 13.16
N VAL A 35 14.75 6.95 13.82
CA VAL A 35 14.58 5.63 14.43
C VAL A 35 13.28 5.04 13.87
N LEU A 36 13.33 3.79 13.38
CA LEU A 36 12.15 3.03 12.95
C LEU A 36 11.77 2.01 14.01
N ALA A 37 10.56 2.08 14.52
CA ALA A 37 9.99 1.07 15.41
C ALA A 37 8.98 0.22 14.63
N THR A 38 9.21 -1.10 14.55
CA THR A 38 8.36 -2.05 13.85
C THR A 38 8.61 -3.48 14.32
N ASP A 39 7.73 -4.40 13.95
CA ASP A 39 7.90 -5.83 14.20
C ASP A 39 8.97 -6.41 13.26
N PRO A 40 9.90 -7.26 13.74
CA PRO A 40 11.02 -7.75 12.94
C PRO A 40 10.66 -8.77 11.84
N ARG A 41 9.40 -9.16 11.71
CA ARG A 41 8.95 -10.20 10.76
C ARG A 41 9.34 -9.96 9.29
N TYR A 42 9.60 -8.71 8.91
CA TYR A 42 10.02 -8.33 7.55
C TYR A 42 11.50 -7.95 7.46
N SER A 43 12.28 -8.03 8.54
CA SER A 43 13.68 -7.60 8.58
C SER A 43 14.54 -8.26 7.51
N ALA A 44 14.35 -9.56 7.25
CA ALA A 44 15.09 -10.30 6.22
C ALA A 44 14.80 -9.79 4.79
N MET A 45 13.58 -9.31 4.53
CA MET A 45 13.20 -8.78 3.21
C MET A 45 13.67 -7.34 3.02
N VAL A 46 13.62 -6.56 4.10
CA VAL A 46 13.94 -5.13 4.06
C VAL A 46 15.45 -4.90 4.07
N GLY A 47 16.21 -5.79 4.71
CA GLY A 47 17.66 -5.69 4.86
C GLY A 47 18.10 -4.62 5.86
N PRO A 48 19.42 -4.37 5.98
CA PRO A 48 19.98 -3.36 6.87
C PRO A 48 19.61 -1.94 6.43
N GLN A 49 19.42 -1.05 7.42
CA GLN A 49 19.04 0.35 7.19
C GLN A 49 20.16 1.30 7.60
N ALA A 50 20.17 2.53 7.03
CA ALA A 50 21.11 3.59 7.39
C ALA A 50 20.75 4.28 8.74
N PHE A 51 19.72 3.83 9.42
CA PHE A 51 19.20 4.37 10.69
C PHE A 51 18.86 3.24 11.66
N GLU A 52 18.69 3.60 12.93
CA GLU A 52 18.35 2.65 13.99
C GLU A 52 16.98 2.03 13.75
N VAL A 53 16.89 0.70 13.90
CA VAL A 53 15.61 -0.04 13.90
C VAL A 53 15.45 -0.68 15.26
N VAL A 54 14.28 -0.49 15.88
CA VAL A 54 13.94 -1.04 17.18
C VAL A 54 12.68 -1.91 17.08
N ASP A 55 12.67 -2.99 17.82
CA ASP A 55 11.53 -3.91 17.84
C ASP A 55 10.32 -3.27 18.54
N LEU A 56 9.18 -3.36 17.88
CA LEU A 56 7.88 -2.97 18.42
C LEU A 56 6.84 -4.02 18.02
N GLN A 57 6.14 -4.54 19.02
CA GLN A 57 5.14 -5.57 18.76
C GLN A 57 3.95 -5.02 17.97
N THR A 58 3.57 -5.72 16.91
CA THR A 58 2.42 -5.41 16.07
C THR A 58 1.46 -6.59 15.99
N MET A 59 0.26 -6.36 15.46
CA MET A 59 -0.74 -7.41 15.28
C MET A 59 -0.20 -8.54 14.40
N PRO A 60 -0.44 -9.82 14.75
CA PRO A 60 -0.11 -10.94 13.88
C PRO A 60 -0.83 -10.85 12.53
N GLY A 61 -0.11 -11.07 11.42
CA GLY A 61 -0.68 -10.98 10.07
C GLY A 61 -1.90 -11.89 9.86
N ALA A 62 -1.92 -13.08 10.47
CA ALA A 62 -3.07 -14.00 10.39
C ALA A 62 -4.34 -13.41 11.05
N VAL A 63 -4.21 -12.69 12.17
CA VAL A 63 -5.32 -12.00 12.85
C VAL A 63 -5.87 -10.89 11.95
N PHE A 64 -4.98 -10.09 11.37
CA PHE A 64 -5.34 -9.04 10.43
C PHE A 64 -6.07 -9.59 9.19
N GLN A 65 -5.53 -10.62 8.55
CA GLN A 65 -6.16 -11.24 7.36
C GLN A 65 -7.55 -11.81 7.68
N LYS A 66 -7.70 -12.45 8.85
CA LYS A 66 -9.00 -12.95 9.30
C LYS A 66 -10.00 -11.83 9.49
N ALA A 67 -9.62 -10.72 10.13
CA ALA A 67 -10.50 -9.56 10.30
C ALA A 67 -10.94 -8.98 8.95
N LEU A 68 -10.01 -8.83 7.99
CA LEU A 68 -10.31 -8.37 6.63
C LEU A 68 -11.30 -9.29 5.90
N ALA A 69 -11.13 -10.60 5.97
CA ALA A 69 -11.99 -11.57 5.29
C ALA A 69 -13.44 -11.52 5.79
N HIS A 70 -13.64 -11.24 7.07
CA HIS A 70 -14.97 -11.15 7.69
C HIS A 70 -15.56 -9.73 7.66
N GLY A 71 -14.76 -8.70 7.34
CA GLY A 71 -15.18 -7.30 7.50
C GLY A 71 -15.35 -6.89 8.97
N ALA A 72 -14.64 -7.57 9.87
CA ALA A 72 -14.66 -7.31 11.31
C ALA A 72 -13.71 -6.17 11.69
N PRO A 73 -13.92 -5.49 12.84
CA PRO A 73 -12.97 -4.49 13.34
C PRO A 73 -11.55 -5.04 13.40
N ILE A 74 -10.61 -4.29 12.79
CA ILE A 74 -9.20 -4.69 12.72
C ILE A 74 -8.56 -4.61 14.10
N PHE A 75 -8.85 -3.54 14.84
CA PHE A 75 -8.31 -3.32 16.17
C PHE A 75 -9.42 -3.45 17.22
N ASP A 76 -9.15 -4.20 18.25
CA ASP A 76 -9.97 -4.23 19.46
C ASP A 76 -9.40 -3.29 20.55
N PHE A 77 -10.18 -3.05 21.60
CA PHE A 77 -9.76 -2.16 22.68
C PHE A 77 -8.51 -2.67 23.44
N PRO A 78 -8.39 -3.97 23.80
CA PRO A 78 -7.18 -4.47 24.47
C PRO A 78 -5.91 -4.30 23.64
N THR A 79 -5.99 -4.49 22.33
CA THR A 79 -4.86 -4.28 21.40
C THR A 79 -4.43 -2.81 21.39
N LEU A 80 -5.39 -1.89 21.23
CA LEU A 80 -5.09 -0.46 21.23
C LEU A 80 -4.56 0.03 22.59
N ASP A 81 -5.06 -0.53 23.69
CA ASP A 81 -4.64 -0.18 25.03
C ASP A 81 -3.17 -0.56 25.29
N ARG A 82 -2.80 -1.79 24.90
CA ARG A 82 -1.41 -2.24 24.95
C ARG A 82 -0.51 -1.38 24.04
N TYR A 83 -0.96 -1.10 22.82
CA TYR A 83 -0.20 -0.28 21.88
C TYR A 83 0.13 1.10 22.42
N VAL A 84 -0.86 1.78 23.03
CA VAL A 84 -0.62 3.08 23.67
C VAL A 84 0.42 2.97 24.80
N ALA A 85 0.35 1.92 25.63
CA ALA A 85 1.33 1.71 26.71
C ALA A 85 2.75 1.47 26.16
N ASP A 86 2.90 0.61 25.13
CA ASP A 86 4.18 0.31 24.49
C ASP A 86 4.78 1.56 23.83
N GLU A 87 3.96 2.38 23.18
CA GLU A 87 4.35 3.62 22.53
C GLU A 87 4.82 4.67 23.55
N LEU A 88 4.12 4.83 24.67
CA LEU A 88 4.53 5.75 25.73
C LEU A 88 5.88 5.34 26.35
N ALA A 89 6.10 4.05 26.58
CA ALA A 89 7.39 3.52 27.02
C ALA A 89 8.50 3.76 25.98
N LEU A 90 8.17 3.58 24.70
CA LEU A 90 9.09 3.85 23.59
C LEU A 90 9.49 5.33 23.54
N TYR A 91 8.55 6.26 23.72
CA TYR A 91 8.83 7.71 23.75
C TYR A 91 9.77 8.10 24.89
N GLN A 92 9.61 7.49 26.07
CA GLN A 92 10.53 7.72 27.19
C GLN A 92 11.96 7.28 26.86
N ARG A 93 12.13 6.18 26.14
CA ARG A 93 13.43 5.64 25.75
C ARG A 93 14.08 6.43 24.61
N ILE A 94 13.32 6.78 23.58
CA ILE A 94 13.84 7.38 22.34
C ILE A 94 13.91 8.90 22.43
N GLN A 95 13.01 9.54 23.19
CA GLN A 95 12.88 11.01 23.31
C GLN A 95 12.75 11.69 21.92
N PRO A 96 11.74 11.31 21.11
CA PRO A 96 11.59 11.86 19.79
C PRO A 96 11.04 13.30 19.82
N GLN A 97 11.50 14.14 18.90
CA GLN A 97 10.94 15.47 18.64
C GLN A 97 9.57 15.37 17.95
N CYS A 98 9.40 14.38 17.07
CA CYS A 98 8.17 14.11 16.36
C CYS A 98 8.01 12.62 16.10
N VAL A 99 6.77 12.14 16.04
CA VAL A 99 6.45 10.77 15.64
C VAL A 99 5.71 10.75 14.31
N VAL A 100 5.98 9.71 13.51
CA VAL A 100 5.33 9.50 12.21
C VAL A 100 4.77 8.08 12.17
N SER A 101 3.51 7.89 11.78
CA SER A 101 2.93 6.55 11.64
C SER A 101 2.63 6.17 10.20
N ASP A 102 2.59 4.86 9.97
CA ASP A 102 1.87 4.23 8.88
C ASP A 102 0.99 3.11 9.45
N PHE A 103 -0.32 3.31 9.41
CA PHE A 103 -1.36 2.40 9.89
C PHE A 103 -1.34 2.10 11.41
N ARG A 104 -0.48 2.73 12.20
CA ARG A 104 -0.43 2.60 13.67
C ARG A 104 -1.36 3.64 14.31
N ILE A 105 -2.69 3.40 14.26
CA ILE A 105 -3.72 4.37 14.64
C ILE A 105 -3.70 4.77 16.13
N SER A 106 -3.10 3.97 17.00
CA SER A 106 -2.92 4.27 18.43
C SER A 106 -2.00 5.47 18.68
N LEU A 107 -1.09 5.78 17.73
CA LEU A 107 -0.22 6.95 17.86
C LEU A 107 -0.99 8.27 17.92
N ALA A 108 -2.17 8.35 17.32
CA ALA A 108 -3.05 9.49 17.49
C ALA A 108 -3.49 9.72 18.96
N VAL A 109 -3.41 8.71 19.81
CA VAL A 109 -3.68 8.79 21.24
C VAL A 109 -2.39 9.00 22.03
N SER A 110 -1.39 8.12 21.86
CA SER A 110 -0.16 8.16 22.64
C SER A 110 0.65 9.44 22.42
N ALA A 111 0.73 9.95 21.20
CA ALA A 111 1.42 11.19 20.88
C ALA A 111 0.76 12.40 21.58
N ARG A 112 -0.58 12.47 21.59
CA ARG A 112 -1.31 13.53 22.30
C ARG A 112 -1.14 13.45 23.82
N VAL A 113 -1.15 12.24 24.38
CA VAL A 113 -0.87 12.00 25.81
C VAL A 113 0.54 12.47 26.17
N ALA A 114 1.51 12.16 25.33
CA ALA A 114 2.91 12.56 25.52
C ALA A 114 3.20 14.00 25.07
N LYS A 115 2.26 14.68 24.43
CA LYS A 115 2.40 16.02 23.82
C LYS A 115 3.53 16.08 22.79
N ILE A 116 3.69 15.01 22.02
CA ILE A 116 4.66 14.92 20.93
C ILE A 116 3.94 15.21 19.61
N PRO A 117 4.48 16.07 18.74
CA PRO A 117 3.95 16.32 17.40
C PRO A 117 3.82 15.05 16.59
N TYR A 118 2.70 14.90 15.87
CA TYR A 118 2.35 13.66 15.21
C TYR A 118 2.02 13.85 13.72
N VAL A 119 2.74 13.13 12.87
CA VAL A 119 2.48 13.03 11.42
C VAL A 119 1.89 11.65 11.11
N ASN A 120 0.78 11.63 10.39
CA ASN A 120 0.21 10.41 9.88
C ASN A 120 0.48 10.26 8.37
N VAL A 121 1.09 9.15 7.96
CA VAL A 121 1.25 8.78 6.55
C VAL A 121 0.22 7.71 6.21
N THR A 122 -0.55 7.94 5.15
CA THR A 122 -1.63 7.04 4.74
C THR A 122 -1.94 7.20 3.26
N ASN A 123 -3.02 6.56 2.79
CA ASN A 123 -3.49 6.71 1.42
C ASN A 123 -4.77 7.55 1.36
N ALA A 124 -4.83 8.47 0.40
CA ALA A 124 -5.93 9.41 0.21
C ALA A 124 -7.26 8.72 -0.15
N TYR A 125 -7.24 7.52 -0.72
CA TYR A 125 -8.47 6.78 -1.00
C TYR A 125 -9.24 6.34 0.27
N TRP A 126 -8.62 6.38 1.44
CA TRP A 126 -9.30 6.22 2.73
C TRP A 126 -9.92 7.52 3.24
N ASN A 127 -9.55 8.68 2.68
CA ASN A 127 -10.09 9.96 3.11
C ASN A 127 -11.61 10.03 2.83
N PRO A 128 -12.45 10.49 3.79
CA PRO A 128 -13.85 10.79 3.54
C PRO A 128 -14.09 11.74 2.36
N LEU A 129 -13.13 12.63 2.06
CA LEU A 129 -13.17 13.59 0.97
C LEU A 129 -12.79 12.99 -0.40
N ALA A 130 -12.31 11.76 -0.47
CA ALA A 130 -11.96 11.10 -1.73
C ALA A 130 -13.20 10.84 -2.59
N LYS A 131 -13.10 11.21 -3.87
CA LYS A 131 -14.17 11.06 -4.88
C LYS A 131 -13.92 9.82 -5.74
N ILE A 132 -13.97 8.65 -5.12
CA ILE A 132 -13.73 7.36 -5.78
C ILE A 132 -14.93 6.42 -5.63
N ARG A 133 -15.09 5.52 -6.59
CA ARG A 133 -16.10 4.46 -6.54
C ARG A 133 -15.82 3.52 -5.37
N ARG A 134 -16.87 3.12 -4.67
CA ARG A 134 -16.79 2.14 -3.59
C ARG A 134 -17.32 0.81 -4.07
N ILE A 135 -16.42 -0.14 -4.20
CA ILE A 135 -16.70 -1.49 -4.69
C ILE A 135 -16.65 -2.45 -3.50
N VAL A 136 -17.67 -3.30 -3.37
CA VAL A 136 -17.69 -4.32 -2.31
C VAL A 136 -16.49 -5.26 -2.45
N PRO A 137 -15.66 -5.43 -1.40
CA PRO A 137 -14.52 -6.36 -1.44
C PRO A 137 -14.97 -7.82 -1.45
N GLU A 138 -13.98 -8.73 -1.45
CA GLU A 138 -14.21 -10.18 -1.41
C GLU A 138 -14.45 -10.70 0.01
N PHE A 139 -15.43 -10.11 0.74
CA PHE A 139 -15.87 -10.67 2.01
C PHE A 139 -16.47 -12.07 1.82
N GLU A 140 -16.39 -12.92 2.84
CA GLU A 140 -16.90 -14.29 2.74
C GLU A 140 -18.39 -14.36 2.42
N TRP A 141 -19.19 -13.44 2.95
CA TRP A 141 -20.63 -13.39 2.69
C TRP A 141 -20.99 -13.01 1.24
N VAL A 142 -20.10 -12.29 0.53
CA VAL A 142 -20.32 -11.89 -0.87
C VAL A 142 -20.49 -13.11 -1.78
N GLN A 143 -19.76 -14.19 -1.49
CA GLN A 143 -19.89 -15.43 -2.28
C GLN A 143 -21.27 -16.08 -2.13
N ARG A 144 -21.90 -15.92 -0.97
CA ARG A 144 -23.20 -16.55 -0.70
C ARG A 144 -24.35 -15.82 -1.39
N VAL A 145 -24.28 -14.49 -1.49
CA VAL A 145 -25.36 -13.67 -2.02
C VAL A 145 -25.11 -13.18 -3.45
N GLY A 146 -23.90 -13.34 -3.96
CA GLY A 146 -23.47 -12.82 -5.27
C GLY A 146 -23.09 -11.34 -5.24
N VAL A 147 -22.18 -10.95 -6.14
CA VAL A 147 -21.56 -9.61 -6.17
C VAL A 147 -22.59 -8.49 -6.35
N GLY A 148 -23.62 -8.68 -7.20
CA GLY A 148 -24.63 -7.64 -7.45
C GLY A 148 -25.43 -7.28 -6.21
N VAL A 149 -25.99 -8.29 -5.51
CA VAL A 149 -26.74 -8.10 -4.26
C VAL A 149 -25.82 -7.54 -3.18
N ALA A 150 -24.59 -8.09 -3.08
CA ALA A 150 -23.61 -7.64 -2.11
C ALA A 150 -23.21 -6.16 -2.32
N GLN A 151 -23.10 -5.70 -3.56
CA GLN A 151 -22.81 -4.30 -3.86
C GLN A 151 -23.91 -3.36 -3.37
N ILE A 152 -25.17 -3.71 -3.57
CA ILE A 152 -26.31 -2.92 -3.07
C ILE A 152 -26.28 -2.85 -1.55
N ALA A 153 -26.14 -4.01 -0.88
CA ALA A 153 -26.08 -4.09 0.58
C ALA A 153 -24.87 -3.29 1.13
N PHE A 154 -23.70 -3.44 0.50
CA PHE A 154 -22.50 -2.71 0.88
C PHE A 154 -22.70 -1.19 0.74
N SER A 155 -23.27 -0.72 -0.34
CA SER A 155 -23.54 0.71 -0.56
C SER A 155 -24.48 1.29 0.49
N ALA A 156 -25.47 0.52 0.93
CA ALA A 156 -26.43 0.93 1.96
C ALA A 156 -25.83 0.90 3.39
N PHE A 157 -25.03 -0.11 3.71
CA PHE A 157 -24.65 -0.43 5.08
C PHE A 157 -23.16 -0.21 5.42
N GLN A 158 -22.30 0.20 4.48
CA GLN A 158 -20.87 0.41 4.75
C GLN A 158 -20.59 1.37 5.92
N ARG A 159 -21.47 2.36 6.16
CA ARG A 159 -21.37 3.29 7.29
C ARG A 159 -21.45 2.58 8.64
N ILE A 160 -22.24 1.50 8.73
CA ILE A 160 -22.36 0.68 9.94
C ILE A 160 -21.04 -0.06 10.16
N GLY A 161 -20.41 -0.57 9.11
CA GLY A 161 -19.06 -1.15 9.20
C GLY A 161 -18.03 -0.15 9.73
N TYR A 162 -17.98 1.06 9.19
CA TYR A 162 -17.08 2.10 9.70
C TYR A 162 -17.39 2.47 11.15
N PHE A 163 -18.65 2.53 11.54
CA PHE A 163 -19.03 2.76 12.92
C PHE A 163 -18.54 1.66 13.85
N GLN A 164 -18.68 0.38 13.49
CA GLN A 164 -18.16 -0.73 14.29
C GLN A 164 -16.64 -0.66 14.49
N HIS A 165 -15.89 -0.28 13.45
CA HIS A 165 -14.44 -0.15 13.53
C HIS A 165 -13.98 1.04 14.39
N VAL A 166 -14.77 2.11 14.50
CA VAL A 166 -14.38 3.29 15.29
C VAL A 166 -14.70 3.15 16.79
N ILE A 167 -15.55 2.21 17.19
CA ILE A 167 -15.93 2.00 18.61
C ILE A 167 -14.69 1.79 19.50
N PRO A 168 -13.77 0.83 19.21
CA PRO A 168 -12.57 0.63 20.05
C PRO A 168 -11.66 1.85 20.03
N VAL A 169 -11.57 2.59 18.92
CA VAL A 169 -10.79 3.83 18.84
C VAL A 169 -11.36 4.90 19.75
N ASN A 170 -12.67 5.13 19.72
CA ASN A 170 -13.31 6.10 20.61
C ASN A 170 -13.22 5.68 22.10
N ARG A 171 -13.21 4.36 22.37
CA ARG A 171 -13.05 3.84 23.75
C ARG A 171 -11.64 4.13 24.28
N ILE A 172 -10.58 3.92 23.50
CA ILE A 172 -9.21 4.22 23.96
C ILE A 172 -8.99 5.73 24.08
N ARG A 173 -9.50 6.54 23.17
CA ARG A 173 -9.44 8.00 23.26
C ARG A 173 -10.08 8.49 24.57
N ARG A 174 -11.29 8.01 24.90
CA ARG A 174 -11.98 8.36 26.16
C ARG A 174 -11.21 7.95 27.40
N LYS A 175 -10.58 6.75 27.39
CA LYS A 175 -9.73 6.29 28.50
C LYS A 175 -8.60 7.30 28.82
N HIS A 176 -8.08 7.96 27.78
CA HIS A 176 -6.98 8.94 27.90
C HIS A 176 -7.48 10.41 27.90
N GLY A 177 -8.76 10.66 28.15
CA GLY A 177 -9.32 12.02 28.26
C GLY A 177 -9.41 12.78 26.93
N LEU A 178 -9.32 12.10 25.78
CA LEU A 178 -9.44 12.70 24.47
C LEU A 178 -10.88 12.63 23.96
N GLU A 179 -11.28 13.64 23.18
CA GLU A 179 -12.60 13.67 22.54
C GLU A 179 -12.78 12.53 21.51
N SER A 180 -14.06 12.17 21.29
CA SER A 180 -14.43 11.20 20.23
C SER A 180 -14.02 11.73 18.86
N ILE A 181 -13.54 10.83 17.99
CA ILE A 181 -13.24 11.15 16.61
C ILE A 181 -14.45 11.06 15.67
N GLY A 182 -15.64 10.87 16.22
CA GLY A 182 -16.89 10.73 15.46
C GLY A 182 -17.32 9.27 15.25
N LEU A 183 -18.10 9.03 14.21
CA LEU A 183 -18.74 7.74 13.91
C LEU A 183 -18.13 7.01 12.70
N ASP A 184 -17.11 7.58 12.10
CA ASP A 184 -16.49 7.06 10.88
C ASP A 184 -15.02 6.69 11.13
N PHE A 185 -14.71 5.40 11.03
CA PHE A 185 -13.33 4.88 11.22
C PHE A 185 -12.31 5.56 10.31
N ARG A 186 -12.73 6.05 9.15
CA ARG A 186 -11.83 6.76 8.24
C ARG A 186 -11.25 8.03 8.85
N ALA A 187 -11.98 8.67 9.79
CA ALA A 187 -11.44 9.80 10.53
C ALA A 187 -10.21 9.39 11.38
N ALA A 188 -10.20 8.16 11.94
CA ALA A 188 -9.03 7.66 12.67
C ALA A 188 -7.81 7.43 11.76
N LEU A 189 -8.02 7.13 10.49
CA LEU A 189 -6.95 7.01 9.49
C LEU A 189 -6.42 8.37 9.02
N MET A 190 -7.11 9.47 9.38
CA MET A 190 -6.73 10.86 9.05
C MET A 190 -6.28 11.65 10.28
N ASP A 191 -6.18 11.02 11.46
CA ASP A 191 -6.02 11.68 12.75
C ASP A 191 -4.55 11.99 13.10
N GLY A 192 -3.88 12.81 12.27
CA GLY A 192 -2.57 13.41 12.55
C GLY A 192 -2.68 14.92 12.79
N ASP A 193 -1.68 15.54 13.43
CA ASP A 193 -1.52 16.98 13.42
C ASP A 193 -1.32 17.47 11.98
N ILE A 194 -0.56 16.69 11.19
CA ILE A 194 -0.63 16.69 9.74
C ILE A 194 -0.80 15.26 9.22
N THR A 195 -1.52 15.11 8.10
CA THR A 195 -1.69 13.84 7.39
C THR A 195 -1.14 13.96 5.98
N CYS A 196 -0.21 13.06 5.65
CA CYS A 196 0.48 13.03 4.38
C CYS A 196 0.01 11.83 3.55
N PHE A 197 -0.47 12.09 2.32
CA PHE A 197 -0.93 11.05 1.42
C PHE A 197 0.19 10.60 0.48
N SER A 198 0.54 9.31 0.59
CA SER A 198 1.52 8.67 -0.30
C SER A 198 0.87 8.24 -1.61
N ASP A 199 0.26 9.18 -2.31
CA ASP A 199 -0.56 8.97 -3.52
C ASP A 199 -0.32 10.06 -4.56
N PHE A 200 -0.91 9.84 -5.75
CA PHE A 200 -1.04 10.86 -6.79
C PHE A 200 -2.39 11.56 -6.67
N PRO A 201 -2.45 12.91 -6.57
CA PRO A 201 -3.71 13.63 -6.59
C PRO A 201 -4.49 13.44 -7.91
N GLU A 202 -3.80 13.17 -9.03
CA GLU A 202 -4.39 12.89 -10.33
C GLU A 202 -5.10 11.53 -10.39
N VAL A 203 -4.70 10.58 -9.52
CA VAL A 203 -5.31 9.24 -9.41
C VAL A 203 -6.39 9.22 -8.35
N ILE A 204 -6.15 9.90 -7.22
CA ILE A 204 -7.09 9.96 -6.10
C ILE A 204 -7.67 11.38 -5.99
N PRO A 205 -8.69 11.73 -6.79
CA PRO A 205 -9.30 13.04 -6.69
C PRO A 205 -10.04 13.21 -5.37
N THR A 206 -9.85 14.37 -4.74
CA THR A 206 -10.52 14.73 -3.46
C THR A 206 -11.35 16.00 -3.60
N ALA A 207 -12.26 16.24 -2.67
CA ALA A 207 -12.72 17.58 -2.38
C ALA A 207 -11.55 18.41 -1.81
N PRO A 208 -11.67 19.75 -1.70
CA PRO A 208 -10.63 20.58 -1.09
C PRO A 208 -10.18 20.02 0.26
N LEU A 209 -8.88 19.80 0.39
CA LEU A 209 -8.28 19.25 1.62
C LEU A 209 -8.08 20.38 2.64
N PRO A 210 -8.23 20.08 3.94
CA PRO A 210 -7.82 21.02 5.00
C PRO A 210 -6.29 21.23 4.96
N ALA A 211 -5.81 22.34 5.50
CA ALA A 211 -4.39 22.72 5.49
C ALA A 211 -3.47 21.70 6.20
N SER A 212 -4.04 20.88 7.10
CA SER A 212 -3.34 19.78 7.77
C SER A 212 -3.17 18.52 6.92
N GLN A 213 -3.68 18.49 5.69
CA GLN A 213 -3.62 17.33 4.80
C GLN A 213 -2.97 17.69 3.47
N SER A 214 -2.03 16.87 3.01
CA SER A 214 -1.33 17.09 1.74
C SER A 214 -0.87 15.80 1.08
N PHE A 215 -0.74 15.82 -0.23
CA PHE A 215 -0.08 14.77 -0.99
C PHE A 215 1.44 14.97 -0.92
N ILE A 216 2.16 13.87 -0.69
CA ILE A 216 3.63 13.82 -0.71
C ILE A 216 4.16 12.95 -1.87
N GLY A 217 3.27 12.43 -2.71
CA GLY A 217 3.62 11.48 -3.75
C GLY A 217 3.89 10.06 -3.21
N PRO A 218 3.98 9.07 -4.09
CA PRO A 218 4.18 7.68 -3.68
C PRO A 218 5.57 7.46 -3.07
N LEU A 219 5.61 6.80 -1.93
CA LEU A 219 6.83 6.30 -1.31
C LEU A 219 7.09 4.89 -1.82
N LEU A 220 8.02 4.75 -2.76
CA LEU A 220 8.29 3.51 -3.48
C LEU A 220 9.50 2.81 -2.92
N TRP A 221 9.41 1.49 -2.84
CA TRP A 221 10.48 0.61 -2.39
C TRP A 221 10.65 -0.56 -3.36
N SER A 222 11.88 -1.00 -3.53
CA SER A 222 12.24 -2.21 -4.28
C SER A 222 13.13 -3.09 -3.41
N PRO A 223 12.93 -4.42 -3.37
CA PRO A 223 13.75 -5.29 -2.55
C PRO A 223 15.22 -5.26 -3.00
N PRO A 224 16.18 -5.13 -2.07
CA PRO A 224 17.61 -5.13 -2.37
C PRO A 224 18.10 -6.57 -2.63
N VAL A 225 17.65 -7.18 -3.72
CA VAL A 225 17.97 -8.57 -4.05
C VAL A 225 18.97 -8.68 -5.19
N THR A 226 19.83 -9.71 -5.14
CA THR A 226 20.68 -10.08 -6.27
C THR A 226 19.81 -10.68 -7.37
N PRO A 227 19.81 -10.12 -8.58
CA PRO A 227 19.01 -10.66 -9.67
C PRO A 227 19.44 -12.09 -10.06
N PRO A 228 18.53 -12.90 -10.62
CA PRO A 228 18.87 -14.20 -11.20
C PRO A 228 19.88 -14.09 -12.36
N THR A 229 20.58 -15.17 -12.67
CA THR A 229 21.59 -15.21 -13.75
C THR A 229 21.05 -14.83 -15.13
N TRP A 230 19.78 -15.13 -15.38
CA TRP A 230 19.08 -14.79 -16.64
C TRP A 230 18.57 -13.33 -16.70
N TRP A 231 18.79 -12.53 -15.66
CA TRP A 231 18.26 -11.16 -15.56
C TRP A 231 18.78 -10.21 -16.65
N PRO A 232 20.12 -10.15 -16.97
CA PRO A 232 20.62 -9.28 -18.02
C PRO A 232 20.01 -9.57 -19.39
N GLU A 233 19.82 -10.85 -19.69
CA GLU A 233 19.14 -11.29 -20.93
C GLU A 233 17.70 -10.81 -20.98
N LEU A 234 16.97 -10.84 -19.84
CA LEU A 234 15.59 -10.37 -19.78
C LEU A 234 15.49 -8.86 -20.01
N LEU A 235 16.44 -8.07 -19.51
CA LEU A 235 16.44 -6.61 -19.64
C LEU A 235 16.75 -6.13 -21.06
N ASP A 236 17.49 -6.92 -21.86
CA ASP A 236 17.69 -6.65 -23.29
C ASP A 236 16.37 -6.94 -24.04
N ARG A 237 15.64 -5.87 -24.38
CA ARG A 237 14.31 -5.94 -25.03
C ARG A 237 14.36 -5.79 -26.55
N HIS A 238 15.55 -5.68 -27.15
CA HIS A 238 15.66 -5.47 -28.59
C HIS A 238 15.14 -6.68 -29.39
N GLY A 239 14.13 -6.44 -30.22
CA GLY A 239 13.52 -7.49 -31.05
C GLY A 239 12.70 -8.54 -30.29
N LYS A 240 12.49 -8.38 -28.97
CA LYS A 240 11.72 -9.33 -28.14
C LYS A 240 10.25 -8.93 -27.99
N PRO A 241 9.36 -9.89 -27.73
CA PRO A 241 7.96 -9.63 -27.39
C PRO A 241 7.83 -8.70 -26.19
N PRO A 242 6.69 -8.00 -26.00
CA PRO A 242 6.44 -7.21 -24.81
C PRO A 242 6.61 -8.01 -23.53
N LEU A 243 7.25 -7.43 -22.51
CA LEU A 243 7.41 -8.06 -21.20
C LEU A 243 6.21 -7.72 -20.31
N VAL A 244 5.64 -8.73 -19.65
CA VAL A 244 4.66 -8.55 -18.57
C VAL A 244 5.32 -8.92 -17.24
N TYR A 245 5.34 -7.97 -16.31
CA TYR A 245 5.81 -8.23 -14.95
C TYR A 245 4.64 -8.59 -14.04
N VAL A 246 4.77 -9.69 -13.27
CA VAL A 246 3.77 -10.19 -12.34
C VAL A 246 4.30 -10.15 -10.92
N SER A 247 3.63 -9.42 -10.02
CA SER A 247 3.98 -9.34 -8.60
C SER A 247 2.72 -9.28 -7.74
N LEU A 248 2.25 -10.43 -7.28
CA LEU A 248 1.02 -10.52 -6.48
C LEU A 248 1.26 -10.30 -4.98
N GLY A 249 2.51 -10.06 -4.56
CA GLY A 249 2.89 -9.90 -3.17
C GLY A 249 2.72 -11.17 -2.33
N SER A 250 3.12 -11.08 -1.06
CA SER A 250 3.01 -12.21 -0.12
C SER A 250 1.57 -12.52 0.32
N SER A 251 0.65 -11.57 0.18
CA SER A 251 -0.74 -11.67 0.65
C SER A 251 -1.75 -12.17 -0.40
N GLY A 252 -1.32 -12.44 -1.63
CA GLY A 252 -2.20 -12.96 -2.69
C GLY A 252 -2.76 -14.35 -2.37
N PRO A 253 -3.98 -14.70 -2.88
CA PRO A 253 -4.54 -16.04 -2.71
C PRO A 253 -3.63 -17.16 -3.25
N ALA A 254 -3.68 -18.34 -2.62
CA ALA A 254 -2.99 -19.52 -3.14
C ALA A 254 -3.49 -19.85 -4.56
N GLY A 255 -2.59 -20.30 -5.44
CA GLY A 255 -2.91 -20.64 -6.84
C GLY A 255 -3.12 -19.45 -7.78
N MET A 256 -3.24 -18.21 -7.28
CA MET A 256 -3.48 -17.03 -8.12
C MET A 256 -2.34 -16.79 -9.12
N LEU A 257 -1.09 -17.00 -8.69
CA LEU A 257 0.05 -16.84 -9.59
C LEU A 257 -0.05 -17.80 -10.78
N GLN A 258 -0.41 -19.07 -10.55
CA GLN A 258 -0.63 -20.04 -11.62
C GLN A 258 -1.72 -19.58 -12.58
N THR A 259 -2.87 -19.13 -12.05
CA THR A 259 -3.97 -18.61 -12.88
C THR A 259 -3.53 -17.45 -13.78
N VAL A 260 -2.67 -16.54 -13.26
CA VAL A 260 -2.11 -15.43 -14.04
C VAL A 260 -1.16 -15.95 -15.11
N LEU A 261 -0.26 -16.86 -14.78
CA LEU A 261 0.68 -17.46 -15.74
C LEU A 261 -0.06 -18.19 -16.86
N ASP A 262 -1.08 -18.98 -16.55
CA ASP A 262 -1.91 -19.70 -17.52
C ASP A 262 -2.66 -18.73 -18.46
N GLY A 263 -3.14 -17.61 -17.90
CA GLY A 263 -3.80 -16.57 -18.68
C GLY A 263 -2.85 -15.88 -19.68
N LEU A 264 -1.60 -15.64 -19.28
CA LEU A 264 -0.59 -14.98 -20.11
C LEU A 264 0.12 -15.93 -21.08
N ALA A 265 0.06 -17.25 -20.87
CA ALA A 265 0.73 -18.28 -21.68
C ALA A 265 0.35 -18.24 -23.17
N GLY A 266 -0.89 -17.85 -23.48
CA GLY A 266 -1.41 -17.81 -24.87
C GLY A 266 -1.23 -16.46 -25.57
N LEU A 267 -0.55 -15.49 -24.95
CA LEU A 267 -0.30 -14.18 -25.53
C LEU A 267 1.13 -14.10 -26.11
N PRO A 268 1.37 -13.26 -27.13
CA PRO A 268 2.70 -13.02 -27.69
C PRO A 268 3.52 -12.09 -26.78
N VAL A 269 3.78 -12.53 -25.56
CA VAL A 269 4.50 -11.79 -24.52
C VAL A 269 5.55 -12.68 -23.84
N GLU A 270 6.57 -12.09 -23.27
CA GLU A 270 7.37 -12.71 -22.23
C GLU A 270 6.81 -12.36 -20.85
N VAL A 271 6.90 -13.27 -19.92
CA VAL A 271 6.40 -13.08 -18.55
C VAL A 271 7.56 -13.24 -17.56
N VAL A 272 7.69 -12.29 -16.66
CA VAL A 272 8.55 -12.45 -15.49
C VAL A 272 7.73 -12.28 -14.23
N ALA A 273 7.87 -13.18 -13.26
CA ALA A 273 7.08 -13.15 -12.05
C ALA A 273 7.91 -13.28 -10.77
N SER A 274 7.50 -12.51 -9.75
CA SER A 274 7.98 -12.67 -8.37
C SER A 274 7.00 -13.55 -7.59
N ALA A 275 7.49 -14.68 -7.05
CA ALA A 275 6.66 -15.66 -6.35
C ALA A 275 6.45 -15.32 -4.86
N ALA A 276 7.33 -14.50 -4.27
CA ALA A 276 7.27 -14.08 -2.86
C ALA A 276 7.08 -15.27 -1.88
N GLY A 277 7.93 -16.31 -2.01
CA GLY A 277 7.89 -17.52 -1.19
C GLY A 277 6.86 -18.57 -1.64
N LYS A 278 6.22 -18.41 -2.83
CA LYS A 278 5.17 -19.29 -3.34
C LYS A 278 5.56 -20.00 -4.66
N SER A 279 6.85 -20.19 -4.90
CA SER A 279 7.37 -20.79 -6.15
C SER A 279 7.23 -22.33 -6.20
N GLU A 280 6.94 -22.97 -5.08
CA GLU A 280 6.76 -24.41 -5.02
C GLU A 280 5.51 -24.84 -5.79
N ALA A 281 5.66 -25.84 -6.66
CA ALA A 281 4.58 -26.47 -7.45
C ALA A 281 3.97 -25.62 -8.57
N LEU A 282 4.69 -24.61 -9.14
CA LEU A 282 4.22 -23.89 -10.33
C LEU A 282 4.50 -24.71 -11.60
N ASN A 283 3.48 -24.79 -12.46
CA ASN A 283 3.65 -25.28 -13.84
C ASN A 283 3.98 -24.07 -14.74
N LEU A 284 5.27 -23.93 -15.10
CA LEU A 284 5.73 -22.76 -15.83
C LEU A 284 5.44 -22.87 -17.33
N PRO A 285 4.66 -21.94 -17.91
CA PRO A 285 4.53 -21.81 -19.35
C PRO A 285 5.89 -21.50 -20.01
N HIS A 286 6.04 -21.87 -21.27
CA HIS A 286 7.28 -21.69 -22.04
C HIS A 286 7.74 -20.22 -22.15
N ASN A 287 6.81 -19.26 -22.03
CA ASN A 287 7.08 -17.82 -22.09
C ASN A 287 7.28 -17.16 -20.72
N ALA A 288 7.34 -17.93 -19.62
CA ALA A 288 7.42 -17.41 -18.26
C ALA A 288 8.73 -17.79 -17.55
N ARG A 289 9.31 -16.82 -16.84
CA ARG A 289 10.41 -17.00 -15.89
C ARG A 289 9.96 -16.53 -14.51
N VAL A 290 10.25 -17.30 -13.48
CA VAL A 290 9.85 -17.00 -12.10
C VAL A 290 11.07 -17.02 -11.19
N ALA A 291 11.13 -16.07 -10.27
CA ALA A 291 12.06 -16.07 -9.16
C ALA A 291 11.31 -15.74 -7.87
N ASP A 292 11.89 -16.08 -6.74
CA ASP A 292 11.25 -15.82 -5.45
C ASP A 292 11.09 -14.31 -5.21
N MET A 293 12.17 -13.57 -5.38
CA MET A 293 12.17 -12.10 -5.32
C MET A 293 12.91 -11.53 -6.54
N LEU A 294 12.45 -10.36 -7.00
CA LEU A 294 13.02 -9.67 -8.16
C LEU A 294 13.21 -8.18 -7.83
N PRO A 295 14.18 -7.49 -8.48
CA PRO A 295 14.28 -6.03 -8.42
C PRO A 295 13.05 -5.42 -9.10
N GLY A 296 12.03 -5.04 -8.30
CA GLY A 296 10.73 -4.63 -8.81
C GLY A 296 10.76 -3.36 -9.66
N ASP A 297 11.64 -2.42 -9.35
CA ASP A 297 11.90 -1.20 -10.12
C ASP A 297 12.41 -1.51 -11.53
N GLN A 298 13.41 -2.38 -11.65
CA GLN A 298 13.96 -2.80 -12.95
C GLN A 298 12.95 -3.63 -13.74
N ALA A 299 12.23 -4.55 -13.05
CA ALA A 299 11.18 -5.34 -13.68
C ALA A 299 10.07 -4.45 -14.26
N CYS A 300 9.58 -3.48 -13.47
CA CYS A 300 8.59 -2.52 -13.93
C CYS A 300 9.14 -1.65 -15.08
N ALA A 301 10.39 -1.21 -15.01
CA ALA A 301 11.00 -0.38 -16.07
C ALA A 301 11.05 -1.12 -17.40
N ALA A 302 11.40 -2.41 -17.40
CA ALA A 302 11.46 -3.25 -18.61
C ALA A 302 10.09 -3.69 -19.12
N ALA A 303 9.06 -3.71 -18.26
CA ALA A 303 7.74 -4.21 -18.60
C ALA A 303 6.95 -3.26 -19.53
N ALA A 304 6.10 -3.84 -20.36
CA ALA A 304 5.05 -3.12 -21.09
C ALA A 304 3.78 -2.95 -20.24
N MET A 305 3.56 -3.85 -19.27
CA MET A 305 2.41 -3.87 -18.38
C MET A 305 2.77 -4.62 -17.09
N VAL A 306 2.11 -4.28 -15.99
CA VAL A 306 2.28 -4.95 -14.67
C VAL A 306 0.98 -5.61 -14.23
N VAL A 307 1.06 -6.85 -13.73
CA VAL A 307 -0.03 -7.53 -13.05
C VAL A 307 0.31 -7.64 -11.56
N CYS A 308 -0.53 -7.09 -10.69
CA CYS A 308 -0.28 -7.09 -9.26
C CYS A 308 -1.57 -7.38 -8.44
N ASN A 309 -1.45 -7.42 -7.12
CA ASN A 309 -2.61 -7.58 -6.22
C ASN A 309 -3.46 -6.31 -6.05
N GLY A 310 -3.15 -5.24 -6.77
CA GLY A 310 -3.91 -3.99 -6.71
C GLY A 310 -3.64 -3.08 -5.50
N GLY A 311 -2.66 -3.41 -4.65
CA GLY A 311 -2.21 -2.52 -3.57
C GLY A 311 -1.41 -1.32 -4.10
N SER A 312 -1.42 -0.20 -3.37
CA SER A 312 -0.78 1.05 -3.79
C SER A 312 0.73 0.92 -4.09
N PRO A 313 1.56 0.17 -3.34
CA PRO A 313 2.99 0.09 -3.68
C PRO A 313 3.25 -0.49 -5.06
N GLY A 314 2.62 -1.62 -5.40
CA GLY A 314 2.81 -2.28 -6.70
C GLY A 314 2.22 -1.50 -7.86
N THR A 315 1.03 -0.92 -7.69
CA THR A 315 0.39 -0.10 -8.74
C THR A 315 1.16 1.19 -9.00
N TYR A 316 1.62 1.86 -7.94
CA TYR A 316 2.34 3.13 -8.08
C TYR A 316 3.74 2.94 -8.63
N GLN A 317 4.43 1.86 -8.25
CA GLN A 317 5.74 1.52 -8.85
C GLN A 317 5.63 1.36 -10.38
N ALA A 318 4.56 0.73 -10.86
CA ALA A 318 4.31 0.64 -12.29
C ALA A 318 3.96 2.00 -12.91
N MET A 319 3.08 2.77 -12.27
CA MET A 319 2.56 4.03 -12.83
C MET A 319 3.60 5.14 -12.90
N VAL A 320 4.54 5.25 -11.95
CA VAL A 320 5.67 6.22 -12.04
C VAL A 320 6.56 5.95 -13.25
N LEU A 321 6.57 4.71 -13.73
CA LEU A 321 7.32 4.27 -14.92
C LEU A 321 6.46 4.24 -16.20
N GLY A 322 5.25 4.79 -16.14
CA GLY A 322 4.34 4.87 -17.29
C GLY A 322 3.76 3.53 -17.74
N LYS A 323 3.66 2.55 -16.82
CA LYS A 323 3.18 1.20 -17.15
C LYS A 323 1.74 1.01 -16.71
N PRO A 324 0.84 0.54 -17.59
CA PRO A 324 -0.52 0.20 -17.22
C PRO A 324 -0.56 -1.04 -16.31
N VAL A 325 -1.61 -1.11 -15.46
CA VAL A 325 -1.70 -2.11 -14.39
C VAL A 325 -2.96 -2.95 -14.51
N ILE A 326 -2.84 -4.27 -14.34
CA ILE A 326 -3.95 -5.16 -13.96
C ILE A 326 -3.83 -5.42 -12.46
N GLY A 327 -4.81 -4.95 -11.68
CA GLY A 327 -4.88 -5.21 -10.25
C GLY A 327 -5.89 -6.29 -9.92
N ILE A 328 -5.45 -7.38 -9.27
CA ILE A 328 -6.33 -8.49 -8.86
C ILE A 328 -6.64 -8.32 -7.38
N ALA A 329 -7.74 -7.59 -7.10
CA ALA A 329 -8.08 -7.14 -5.76
C ALA A 329 -8.85 -8.18 -4.94
N THR A 330 -8.54 -8.24 -3.64
CA THR A 330 -9.19 -9.12 -2.65
C THR A 330 -9.86 -8.31 -1.53
N ASN A 331 -9.15 -7.36 -0.94
CA ASN A 331 -9.59 -6.60 0.24
C ASN A 331 -9.97 -5.16 -0.11
N MET A 332 -10.56 -4.45 0.86
CA MET A 332 -11.07 -3.09 0.70
C MET A 332 -9.99 -2.12 0.20
N ASP A 333 -8.79 -2.18 0.75
CA ASP A 333 -7.67 -1.31 0.38
C ASP A 333 -7.34 -1.41 -1.11
N GLN A 334 -7.21 -2.64 -1.60
CA GLN A 334 -6.93 -2.94 -3.01
C GLN A 334 -8.08 -2.52 -3.93
N PHE A 335 -9.33 -2.72 -3.51
CA PHE A 335 -10.50 -2.28 -4.29
C PHE A 335 -10.60 -0.76 -4.37
N LEU A 336 -10.34 -0.03 -3.28
CA LEU A 336 -10.35 1.44 -3.28
C LEU A 336 -9.24 1.99 -4.20
N ASN A 337 -8.04 1.46 -4.07
CA ASN A 337 -6.91 1.85 -4.92
C ASN A 337 -7.19 1.57 -6.39
N MET A 338 -7.60 0.33 -6.72
CA MET A 338 -7.81 -0.06 -8.10
C MET A 338 -9.03 0.59 -8.76
N ALA A 339 -10.07 0.92 -8.00
CA ALA A 339 -11.18 1.71 -8.51
C ALA A 339 -10.70 3.09 -9.00
N ALA A 340 -9.83 3.73 -8.24
CA ALA A 340 -9.24 5.01 -8.63
C ALA A 340 -8.27 4.87 -9.81
N VAL A 341 -7.41 3.85 -9.82
CA VAL A 341 -6.49 3.56 -10.93
C VAL A 341 -7.24 3.30 -12.24
N GLU A 342 -8.35 2.56 -12.18
CA GLU A 342 -9.20 2.28 -13.34
C GLU A 342 -9.94 3.54 -13.82
N ASP A 343 -10.51 4.34 -12.90
CA ASP A 343 -11.18 5.61 -13.23
C ASP A 343 -10.21 6.65 -13.80
N ALA A 344 -8.95 6.66 -13.38
CA ALA A 344 -7.89 7.47 -13.95
C ALA A 344 -7.44 6.97 -15.35
N GLY A 345 -7.92 5.80 -15.81
CA GLY A 345 -7.56 5.20 -17.09
C GLY A 345 -6.13 4.65 -17.11
N CYS A 346 -5.58 4.27 -15.95
CA CYS A 346 -4.22 3.76 -15.80
C CYS A 346 -4.16 2.23 -15.63
N GLY A 347 -5.32 1.55 -15.51
CA GLY A 347 -5.35 0.11 -15.29
C GLY A 347 -6.71 -0.51 -15.42
N ARG A 348 -6.79 -1.80 -15.03
CA ARG A 348 -8.02 -2.59 -14.95
C ARG A 348 -8.08 -3.33 -13.61
N LEU A 349 -9.27 -3.32 -13.01
CA LEU A 349 -9.58 -4.04 -11.78
C LEU A 349 -10.16 -5.43 -12.10
N LEU A 350 -9.56 -6.47 -11.55
CA LEU A 350 -10.10 -7.83 -11.52
C LEU A 350 -10.36 -8.26 -10.08
N ARG A 351 -11.40 -9.06 -9.89
CA ARG A 351 -11.80 -9.61 -8.57
C ARG A 351 -11.10 -10.95 -8.37
N SER A 352 -10.35 -11.10 -7.29
CA SER A 352 -9.50 -12.28 -7.07
C SER A 352 -10.27 -13.61 -7.00
N ARG A 353 -11.52 -13.61 -6.53
CA ARG A 353 -12.32 -14.84 -6.37
C ARG A 353 -13.04 -15.30 -7.65
N SER A 354 -13.17 -14.43 -8.64
CA SER A 354 -13.88 -14.74 -9.89
C SER A 354 -12.97 -14.64 -11.13
N VAL A 355 -11.69 -14.28 -10.96
CA VAL A 355 -10.78 -14.20 -12.08
C VAL A 355 -10.42 -15.58 -12.60
N THR A 356 -10.41 -15.74 -13.92
CA THR A 356 -10.01 -16.94 -14.65
C THR A 356 -8.83 -16.64 -15.57
N ALA A 357 -8.14 -17.67 -16.02
CA ALA A 357 -7.08 -17.54 -17.02
C ALA A 357 -7.58 -16.85 -18.32
N GLU A 358 -8.82 -17.18 -18.76
CA GLU A 358 -9.43 -16.55 -19.93
C GLU A 358 -9.70 -15.06 -19.70
N ALA A 359 -10.16 -14.68 -18.53
CA ALA A 359 -10.40 -13.27 -18.17
C ALA A 359 -9.09 -12.48 -18.17
N ILE A 360 -8.02 -13.06 -17.62
CA ILE A 360 -6.68 -12.46 -17.64
C ILE A 360 -6.18 -12.31 -19.07
N ARG A 361 -6.26 -13.37 -19.88
CA ARG A 361 -5.84 -13.36 -21.30
C ARG A 361 -6.56 -12.26 -22.08
N ARG A 362 -7.87 -12.18 -21.94
CA ARG A 362 -8.68 -11.17 -22.62
C ARG A 362 -8.28 -9.76 -22.20
N VAL A 363 -8.25 -9.48 -20.89
CA VAL A 363 -7.94 -8.14 -20.37
C VAL A 363 -6.51 -7.73 -20.69
N ALA A 364 -5.54 -8.64 -20.52
CA ALA A 364 -4.14 -8.37 -20.85
C ALA A 364 -3.96 -8.11 -22.35
N GLY A 365 -4.58 -8.92 -23.21
CA GLY A 365 -4.57 -8.72 -24.66
C GLY A 365 -5.16 -7.37 -25.09
N GLU A 366 -6.30 -6.99 -24.53
CA GLU A 366 -6.91 -5.67 -24.78
C GLU A 366 -5.98 -4.53 -24.33
N MET A 367 -5.37 -4.62 -23.15
CA MET A 367 -4.53 -3.56 -22.57
C MET A 367 -3.20 -3.39 -23.31
N LEU A 368 -2.58 -4.46 -23.77
CA LEU A 368 -1.32 -4.41 -24.52
C LEU A 368 -1.46 -3.57 -25.81
N HIS A 369 -2.64 -3.57 -26.41
CA HIS A 369 -2.94 -2.85 -27.65
C HIS A 369 -3.73 -1.55 -27.44
N HIS A 370 -3.99 -1.15 -26.18
CA HIS A 370 -4.83 0.02 -25.88
C HIS A 370 -3.99 1.31 -25.78
N PRO A 371 -3.95 2.17 -26.82
CA PRO A 371 -3.08 3.34 -26.84
C PRO A 371 -3.45 4.37 -25.76
N GLY A 372 -4.74 4.49 -25.42
CA GLY A 372 -5.21 5.42 -24.40
C GLY A 372 -4.70 5.10 -22.99
N LEU A 373 -4.63 3.82 -22.60
CA LEU A 373 -4.06 3.42 -21.31
C LEU A 373 -2.58 3.79 -21.21
N ARG A 374 -1.81 3.48 -22.27
CA ARG A 374 -0.39 3.83 -22.33
C ARG A 374 -0.17 5.33 -22.26
N ALA A 375 -0.94 6.12 -23.01
CA ALA A 375 -0.83 7.58 -23.00
C ALA A 375 -1.14 8.16 -21.60
N LYS A 376 -2.18 7.65 -20.91
CA LYS A 376 -2.55 8.08 -19.56
C LYS A 376 -1.45 7.78 -18.54
N THR A 377 -0.92 6.55 -18.54
CA THR A 377 0.16 6.18 -17.60
C THR A 377 1.46 6.94 -17.89
N GLN A 378 1.79 7.20 -19.15
CA GLN A 378 2.96 8.01 -19.52
C GLN A 378 2.81 9.48 -19.10
N ALA A 379 1.60 10.05 -19.22
CA ALA A 379 1.33 11.39 -18.73
C ALA A 379 1.50 11.46 -17.20
N LEU A 380 0.99 10.48 -16.46
CA LEU A 380 1.16 10.40 -15.01
C LEU A 380 2.63 10.24 -14.61
N ALA A 381 3.42 9.44 -15.34
CA ALA A 381 4.85 9.29 -15.09
C ALA A 381 5.62 10.61 -15.22
N LYS A 382 5.25 11.45 -16.20
CA LYS A 382 5.84 12.81 -16.34
C LYS A 382 5.50 13.70 -15.16
N ILE A 383 4.26 13.64 -14.66
CA ILE A 383 3.83 14.39 -13.46
C ILE A 383 4.62 13.90 -12.24
N ALA A 384 4.76 12.59 -12.06
CA ALA A 384 5.52 12.00 -10.98
C ALA A 384 6.98 12.47 -10.98
N ALA A 385 7.66 12.43 -12.13
CA ALA A 385 9.03 12.89 -12.27
C ALA A 385 9.18 14.39 -11.96
N ALA A 386 8.21 15.22 -12.38
CA ALA A 386 8.20 16.64 -12.06
C ALA A 386 7.97 16.90 -10.55
N ALA A 387 7.13 16.13 -9.91
CA ALA A 387 6.89 16.21 -8.46
C ALA A 387 8.10 15.76 -7.63
N GLU A 388 8.80 14.72 -8.08
CA GLU A 388 10.02 14.22 -7.44
C GLU A 388 11.19 15.24 -7.54
N ALA A 389 11.25 16.01 -8.63
CA ALA A 389 12.22 17.09 -8.82
C ALA A 389 11.99 18.27 -7.86
N GLY A 390 10.78 18.38 -7.26
CA GLY A 390 10.48 19.29 -6.16
C GLY A 390 10.91 18.72 -4.81
N ASP A 391 10.36 19.29 -3.74
CA ASP A 391 10.52 18.73 -2.40
C ASP A 391 9.22 18.07 -1.90
N PRO A 392 9.00 16.76 -2.15
CA PRO A 392 7.78 16.07 -1.76
C PRO A 392 7.57 16.07 -0.23
N LEU A 393 8.64 16.23 0.55
CA LEU A 393 8.58 16.27 2.00
C LEU A 393 8.52 17.70 2.59
N ALA A 394 8.42 18.76 1.77
CA ALA A 394 8.46 20.14 2.23
C ALA A 394 7.45 20.44 3.35
N THR A 395 6.22 19.92 3.27
CA THR A 395 5.20 20.11 4.31
C THR A 395 5.62 19.42 5.61
N MET A 396 6.11 18.20 5.51
CA MET A 396 6.53 17.39 6.67
C MET A 396 7.77 17.99 7.34
N THR A 397 8.82 18.32 6.57
CA THR A 397 10.07 18.88 7.10
C THR A 397 9.84 20.29 7.69
N ARG A 398 8.96 21.09 7.09
CA ARG A 398 8.54 22.39 7.66
C ARG A 398 7.81 22.19 8.98
N PHE A 399 6.98 21.16 9.12
CA PHE A 399 6.32 20.84 10.37
C PHE A 399 7.35 20.43 11.43
N PHE A 400 8.28 19.53 11.12
CA PHE A 400 9.35 19.12 12.03
C PHE A 400 10.23 20.29 12.53
N SER A 401 10.49 21.27 11.66
CA SER A 401 11.31 22.43 12.02
C SER A 401 10.61 23.45 12.92
N LYS A 402 9.28 23.35 13.07
CA LYS A 402 8.49 24.22 13.96
C LYS A 402 8.22 23.61 15.33
N THR A 403 8.46 22.33 15.49
CA THR A 403 8.24 21.53 16.69
C THR A 403 9.55 21.28 17.44
#